data_e644321ae5c47b3902ccb8ae127431df
#
_entry.id   e644321ae5c47b3902ccb8ae127431df
#
_cell.length_a   1.000
_cell.length_b   1.000
_cell.length_c   1.000
_cell.angle_alpha   90.00
_cell.angle_beta   90.00
_cell.angle_gamma   90.00
#
_symmetry.space_group_name_H-M   'P 1'
#
loop_
_entity.id
_entity.type
_entity.pdbx_description
1 polymer ?
#
loop_
_entity_poly.entity_id
_entity_poly.type
_entity_poly.pdbx_seq_one_letter_code
_entity_poly.pdbx_strand_id
1 'polypeptide(L)'
;MQIENHKEEVPFAHYEELFKKLDPQDARNRLPEVKWDGVEFYVNLLGREYAISHPDCVIRPLDGGKLPPLPVQTFLLRYLLESKDVAWGGQWKTFREMPWGEMYIKPYTGRVLTRAAFTFGTRVAKFKAACEAMGAETVSHGDAGYRFDLVGGYQMQILVWEGDDEFPPNAQILYSDNFADGFAAEDRVVAGDILISTIKGFM
;
A
#
# COMPACT_ATOMS: atom_id res chain seq x y z
N MET A 1 12.88 11.28 -23.61
CA MET A 1 11.81 10.31 -23.35
C MET A 1 10.48 11.02 -23.51
N GLN A 2 9.58 10.51 -24.35
CA GLN A 2 8.27 11.13 -24.53
C GLN A 2 7.39 10.68 -23.34
N ILE A 3 6.85 11.62 -22.56
CA ILE A 3 6.00 11.32 -21.41
C ILE A 3 4.59 11.01 -21.93
N GLU A 4 4.14 9.78 -21.76
CA GLU A 4 2.81 9.31 -22.19
C GLU A 4 1.76 9.47 -21.06
N ASN A 5 2.17 9.32 -19.81
CA ASN A 5 1.31 9.43 -18.63
C ASN A 5 1.88 10.39 -17.60
N HIS A 6 1.58 11.69 -17.73
CA HIS A 6 2.05 12.73 -16.82
C HIS A 6 1.70 12.51 -15.33
N LYS A 7 0.60 11.79 -15.06
CA LYS A 7 0.17 11.56 -13.66
C LYS A 7 1.02 10.52 -12.92
N GLU A 8 1.68 9.64 -13.64
CA GLU A 8 2.47 8.56 -13.04
C GLU A 8 3.97 8.72 -13.33
N GLU A 9 4.34 9.08 -14.56
CA GLU A 9 5.74 9.20 -14.98
C GLU A 9 6.45 10.40 -14.36
N VAL A 10 5.78 11.54 -14.20
CA VAL A 10 6.39 12.73 -13.59
C VAL A 10 6.70 12.50 -12.10
N PRO A 11 5.78 11.98 -11.28
CA PRO A 11 6.12 11.62 -9.90
C PRO A 11 7.21 10.57 -9.81
N PHE A 12 7.16 9.52 -10.63
CA PHE A 12 8.18 8.47 -10.62
C PHE A 12 9.57 9.04 -10.92
N ALA A 13 9.72 9.82 -12.01
CA ALA A 13 10.99 10.43 -12.37
C ALA A 13 11.55 11.36 -11.27
N HIS A 14 10.67 12.09 -10.57
CA HIS A 14 11.06 12.92 -9.43
C HIS A 14 11.66 12.08 -8.29
N TYR A 15 10.97 11.02 -7.88
CA TYR A 15 11.44 10.16 -6.78
C TYR A 15 12.64 9.29 -7.19
N GLU A 16 12.75 8.90 -8.45
CA GLU A 16 13.94 8.25 -9.00
C GLU A 16 15.19 9.15 -8.83
N GLU A 17 15.08 10.44 -9.16
CA GLU A 17 16.19 11.38 -9.01
C GLU A 17 16.57 11.65 -7.54
N LEU A 18 15.59 11.63 -6.63
CA LEU A 18 15.85 11.71 -5.19
C LEU A 18 16.52 10.43 -4.69
N PHE A 19 16.05 9.27 -5.15
CA PHE A 19 16.59 7.97 -4.74
C PHE A 19 18.06 7.79 -5.17
N LYS A 20 18.45 8.25 -6.35
CA LYS A 20 19.84 8.25 -6.80
C LYS A 20 20.79 9.01 -5.86
N LYS A 21 20.27 9.96 -5.10
CA LYS A 21 21.01 10.79 -4.14
C LYS A 21 20.87 10.33 -2.69
N LEU A 22 20.07 9.31 -2.44
CA LEU A 22 19.86 8.76 -1.11
C LEU A 22 21.18 8.22 -0.56
N ASP A 23 21.48 8.54 0.70
CA ASP A 23 22.51 7.80 1.43
C ASP A 23 21.91 6.49 1.92
N PRO A 24 22.38 5.32 1.49
CA PRO A 24 21.87 4.04 1.96
C PRO A 24 21.94 3.88 3.48
N GLN A 25 22.90 4.50 4.13
CA GLN A 25 23.02 4.44 5.59
C GLN A 25 21.89 5.24 6.27
N ASP A 26 21.48 6.38 5.69
CA ASP A 26 20.33 7.13 6.21
C ASP A 26 19.04 6.32 6.14
N ALA A 27 18.77 5.67 4.99
CA ALA A 27 17.61 4.78 4.84
C ALA A 27 17.62 3.66 5.90
N ARG A 28 18.76 3.01 6.13
CA ARG A 28 18.92 1.94 7.13
C ARG A 28 18.74 2.43 8.56
N ASN A 29 19.14 3.65 8.86
CA ASN A 29 18.95 4.24 10.19
C ASN A 29 17.48 4.55 10.48
N ARG A 30 16.71 4.92 9.44
CA ARG A 30 15.27 5.19 9.55
C ARG A 30 14.41 3.92 9.48
N LEU A 31 14.87 2.92 8.74
CA LEU A 31 14.16 1.66 8.44
C LEU A 31 15.09 0.47 8.73
N PRO A 32 15.32 0.14 10.01
CA PRO A 32 16.31 -0.88 10.39
C PRO A 32 15.97 -2.30 9.91
N GLU A 33 14.69 -2.58 9.62
CA GLU A 33 14.23 -3.86 9.07
C GLU A 33 14.50 -4.03 7.57
N VAL A 34 14.78 -2.93 6.85
CA VAL A 34 15.08 -2.97 5.41
C VAL A 34 16.49 -3.53 5.21
N LYS A 35 16.57 -4.67 4.53
CA LYS A 35 17.86 -5.29 4.19
C LYS A 35 18.54 -4.49 3.10
N TRP A 36 19.87 -4.34 3.25
CA TRP A 36 20.77 -3.74 2.28
C TRP A 36 22.04 -4.59 2.17
N ASP A 37 22.39 -5.01 0.96
CA ASP A 37 23.57 -5.87 0.72
C ASP A 37 24.81 -5.13 0.19
N GLY A 38 24.74 -3.82 0.07
CA GLY A 38 25.77 -2.95 -0.50
C GLY A 38 25.46 -2.50 -1.94
N VAL A 39 24.46 -3.09 -2.58
CA VAL A 39 24.03 -2.80 -3.96
C VAL A 39 22.52 -2.62 -4.07
N GLU A 40 21.73 -3.44 -3.37
CA GLU A 40 20.26 -3.47 -3.45
C GLU A 40 19.61 -3.35 -2.09
N PHE A 41 18.49 -2.61 -2.05
CA PHE A 41 17.51 -2.66 -0.95
C PHE A 41 16.49 -3.76 -1.22
N TYR A 42 16.09 -4.47 -0.16
CA TYR A 42 15.06 -5.50 -0.22
C TYR A 42 13.85 -5.06 0.59
N VAL A 43 12.70 -4.93 -0.09
CA VAL A 43 11.46 -4.45 0.50
C VAL A 43 10.35 -5.48 0.27
N ASN A 44 9.70 -5.91 1.36
CA ASN A 44 8.49 -6.73 1.28
C ASN A 44 7.26 -5.81 1.27
N LEU A 45 6.45 -5.91 0.22
CA LEU A 45 5.20 -5.18 0.08
C LEU A 45 4.05 -6.18 -0.12
N LEU A 46 3.15 -6.27 0.86
CA LEU A 46 2.02 -7.22 0.86
C LEU A 46 2.45 -8.67 0.57
N GLY A 47 3.53 -9.13 1.20
CA GLY A 47 4.04 -10.49 1.04
C GLY A 47 4.89 -10.72 -0.21
N ARG A 48 5.06 -9.72 -1.08
CA ARG A 48 5.90 -9.79 -2.28
C ARG A 48 7.20 -9.04 -2.07
N GLU A 49 8.34 -9.71 -2.28
CA GLU A 49 9.66 -9.10 -2.14
C GLU A 49 10.11 -8.42 -3.43
N TYR A 50 10.69 -7.24 -3.27
CA TYR A 50 11.30 -6.44 -4.34
C TYR A 50 12.74 -6.13 -4.00
N ALA A 51 13.63 -6.23 -5.00
CA ALA A 51 14.98 -5.68 -4.95
C ALA A 51 15.04 -4.36 -5.72
N ILE A 52 15.71 -3.37 -5.15
CA ILE A 52 15.82 -2.01 -5.70
C ILE A 52 17.30 -1.64 -5.70
N SER A 53 17.93 -1.61 -6.89
CA SER A 53 19.34 -1.28 -6.99
C SER A 53 19.60 0.20 -6.74
N HIS A 54 20.70 0.52 -6.08
CA HIS A 54 21.13 1.89 -5.81
C HIS A 54 22.57 2.10 -6.30
N PRO A 55 22.86 3.18 -7.03
CA PRO A 55 21.97 4.30 -7.36
C PRO A 55 21.12 4.12 -8.62
N ASP A 56 21.21 3.00 -9.33
CA ASP A 56 20.62 2.82 -10.68
C ASP A 56 19.09 2.79 -10.68
N CYS A 57 18.46 2.64 -9.52
CA CYS A 57 16.99 2.62 -9.34
C CYS A 57 16.27 1.55 -10.19
N VAL A 58 16.89 0.39 -10.37
CA VAL A 58 16.24 -0.74 -11.04
C VAL A 58 15.42 -1.53 -10.03
N ILE A 59 14.08 -1.52 -10.19
CA ILE A 59 13.15 -2.23 -9.33
C ILE A 59 12.80 -3.56 -9.98
N ARG A 60 12.95 -4.66 -9.27
CA ARG A 60 12.58 -6.00 -9.75
C ARG A 60 11.91 -6.82 -8.65
N PRO A 61 10.84 -7.55 -8.95
CA PRO A 61 10.29 -8.53 -8.02
C PRO A 61 11.19 -9.76 -7.95
N LEU A 62 11.36 -10.33 -6.74
CA LEU A 62 12.22 -11.51 -6.55
C LEU A 62 11.57 -12.82 -6.99
N ASP A 63 10.26 -12.85 -7.17
CA ASP A 63 9.52 -14.01 -7.66
C ASP A 63 9.61 -14.21 -9.19
N GLY A 64 10.38 -13.36 -9.89
CA GLY A 64 10.51 -13.39 -11.36
C GLY A 64 9.25 -12.95 -12.12
N GLY A 65 8.24 -12.43 -11.41
CA GLY A 65 7.01 -11.93 -12.00
C GLY A 65 7.19 -10.59 -12.72
N LYS A 66 6.07 -10.04 -13.19
CA LYS A 66 6.05 -8.76 -13.90
C LYS A 66 6.47 -7.60 -12.99
N LEU A 67 7.14 -6.62 -13.59
CA LEU A 67 7.42 -5.33 -12.95
C LEU A 67 6.10 -4.69 -12.47
N PRO A 68 6.04 -4.16 -11.23
CA PRO A 68 4.84 -3.50 -10.75
C PRO A 68 4.57 -2.20 -11.53
N PRO A 69 3.31 -1.73 -11.57
CA PRO A 69 2.95 -0.44 -12.17
C PRO A 69 3.70 0.73 -11.51
N LEU A 70 3.87 1.84 -12.23
CA LEU A 70 4.60 3.02 -11.74
C LEU A 70 4.13 3.55 -10.37
N PRO A 71 2.82 3.59 -10.04
CA PRO A 71 2.40 4.01 -8.70
C PRO A 71 2.98 3.12 -7.57
N VAL A 72 3.09 1.81 -7.80
CA VAL A 72 3.72 0.88 -6.84
C VAL A 72 5.22 1.12 -6.75
N GLN A 73 5.88 1.32 -7.90
CA GLN A 73 7.31 1.65 -7.92
C GLN A 73 7.59 2.95 -7.18
N THR A 74 6.81 3.99 -7.43
CA THR A 74 6.88 5.29 -6.73
C THR A 74 6.66 5.12 -5.23
N PHE A 75 5.69 4.30 -4.82
CA PHE A 75 5.43 4.02 -3.41
C PHE A 75 6.63 3.36 -2.72
N LEU A 76 7.28 2.39 -3.38
CA LEU A 76 8.49 1.73 -2.86
C LEU A 76 9.65 2.72 -2.70
N LEU A 77 9.85 3.63 -3.67
CA LEU A 77 10.88 4.66 -3.56
C LEU A 77 10.58 5.65 -2.42
N ARG A 78 9.33 6.09 -2.29
CA ARG A 78 8.92 7.00 -1.20
C ARG A 78 9.06 6.34 0.17
N TYR A 79 8.73 5.05 0.28
CA TYR A 79 8.98 4.30 1.50
C TYR A 79 10.46 4.37 1.92
N LEU A 80 11.39 4.10 1.00
CA LEU A 80 12.83 4.17 1.29
C LEU A 80 13.32 5.60 1.56
N LEU A 81 12.74 6.61 0.92
CA LEU A 81 13.15 8.01 1.02
C LEU A 81 12.59 8.74 2.24
N GLU A 82 11.32 8.51 2.58
CA GLU A 82 10.56 9.38 3.47
C GLU A 82 10.06 8.67 4.74
N SER A 83 9.83 7.35 4.68
CA SER A 83 9.29 6.60 5.82
C SER A 83 10.33 6.35 6.92
N LYS A 84 9.84 6.02 8.08
CA LYS A 84 10.63 5.69 9.27
C LYS A 84 10.00 4.54 10.04
N ASP A 85 10.78 3.80 10.80
CA ASP A 85 10.27 2.79 11.71
C ASP A 85 9.59 3.47 12.91
N VAL A 86 8.29 3.24 13.04
CA VAL A 86 7.47 3.70 14.16
C VAL A 86 6.62 2.54 14.65
N ALA A 87 6.80 2.20 15.90
CA ALA A 87 6.03 1.12 16.52
C ALA A 87 4.52 1.40 16.46
N TRP A 88 3.74 0.37 16.10
CA TRP A 88 2.29 0.43 16.16
C TRP A 88 1.80 0.56 17.60
N GLY A 89 0.98 1.59 17.88
CA GLY A 89 0.41 1.85 19.22
C GLY A 89 -0.81 0.99 19.55
N GLY A 90 -1.22 0.10 18.66
CA GLY A 90 -2.35 -0.82 18.88
C GLY A 90 -3.71 -0.26 18.45
N GLN A 91 -3.76 0.92 17.85
CA GLN A 91 -5.01 1.53 17.40
C GLN A 91 -5.16 1.47 15.89
N TRP A 92 -6.42 1.38 15.45
CA TRP A 92 -6.81 1.48 14.05
C TRP A 92 -7.42 2.85 13.77
N LYS A 93 -7.03 3.46 12.66
CA LYS A 93 -7.51 4.77 12.21
C LYS A 93 -8.14 4.68 10.83
N THR A 94 -9.23 5.38 10.64
CA THR A 94 -9.76 5.65 9.30
C THR A 94 -8.87 6.67 8.59
N PHE A 95 -8.95 6.74 7.28
CA PHE A 95 -8.24 7.76 6.50
C PHE A 95 -8.55 9.19 6.99
N ARG A 96 -9.83 9.44 7.36
CA ARG A 96 -10.31 10.75 7.83
C ARG A 96 -9.65 11.19 9.14
N GLU A 97 -9.38 10.27 10.06
CA GLU A 97 -8.79 10.56 11.38
C GLU A 97 -7.31 10.91 11.35
N MET A 98 -6.66 10.68 10.22
CA MET A 98 -5.24 10.99 10.04
C MET A 98 -5.02 12.40 9.47
N PRO A 99 -3.83 13.00 9.65
CA PRO A 99 -3.51 14.32 9.13
C PRO A 99 -3.88 14.47 7.64
N TRP A 100 -4.50 15.58 7.27
CA TRP A 100 -5.00 15.88 5.91
C TRP A 100 -6.14 14.97 5.40
N GLY A 101 -6.56 13.95 6.18
CA GLY A 101 -7.60 13.00 5.79
C GLY A 101 -8.94 13.67 5.47
N GLU A 102 -9.36 14.66 6.27
CA GLU A 102 -10.61 15.38 6.04
C GLU A 102 -10.62 16.14 4.69
N MET A 103 -9.50 16.73 4.30
CA MET A 103 -9.41 17.46 3.03
C MET A 103 -9.48 16.54 1.81
N TYR A 104 -8.94 15.33 1.93
CA TYR A 104 -8.86 14.36 0.82
C TYR A 104 -9.93 13.28 0.88
N ILE A 105 -10.88 13.37 1.81
CA ILE A 105 -11.88 12.30 2.03
C ILE A 105 -12.76 12.02 0.80
N LYS A 106 -13.16 13.05 0.05
CA LYS A 106 -14.00 12.87 -1.15
C LYS A 106 -13.31 12.06 -2.24
N PRO A 107 -12.10 12.45 -2.74
CA PRO A 107 -11.39 11.64 -3.73
C PRO A 107 -10.99 10.26 -3.16
N TYR A 108 -10.62 10.16 -1.89
CA TYR A 108 -10.34 8.89 -1.24
C TYR A 108 -11.54 7.94 -1.26
N THR A 109 -12.73 8.45 -0.84
CA THR A 109 -13.96 7.65 -0.82
C THR A 109 -14.27 7.08 -2.21
N GLY A 110 -14.24 7.91 -3.25
CA GLY A 110 -14.54 7.47 -4.61
C GLY A 110 -13.48 6.50 -5.17
N ARG A 111 -12.21 6.83 -5.01
CA ARG A 111 -11.10 6.07 -5.57
C ARG A 111 -10.84 4.74 -4.83
N VAL A 112 -10.99 4.73 -3.51
CA VAL A 112 -10.61 3.61 -2.65
C VAL A 112 -11.84 2.89 -2.09
N LEU A 113 -12.66 3.54 -1.25
CA LEU A 113 -13.73 2.85 -0.55
C LEU A 113 -14.84 2.36 -1.48
N THR A 114 -15.33 3.21 -2.39
CA THR A 114 -16.35 2.81 -3.36
C THR A 114 -15.84 1.70 -4.28
N ARG A 115 -14.60 1.82 -4.75
CA ARG A 115 -13.97 0.78 -5.56
C ARG A 115 -13.85 -0.54 -4.81
N ALA A 116 -13.42 -0.54 -3.53
CA ALA A 116 -13.36 -1.73 -2.70
C ALA A 116 -14.75 -2.36 -2.52
N ALA A 117 -15.76 -1.56 -2.17
CA ALA A 117 -17.13 -2.00 -1.97
C ALA A 117 -17.68 -2.74 -3.19
N PHE A 118 -17.62 -2.13 -4.36
CA PHE A 118 -18.14 -2.75 -5.59
C PHE A 118 -17.25 -3.85 -6.16
N THR A 119 -15.95 -3.87 -5.85
CA THR A 119 -15.07 -4.96 -6.28
C THR A 119 -15.30 -6.21 -5.44
N PHE A 120 -15.49 -6.08 -4.14
CA PHE A 120 -15.49 -7.18 -3.19
C PHE A 120 -16.88 -7.50 -2.63
N GLY A 121 -17.70 -6.50 -2.29
CA GLY A 121 -18.99 -6.69 -1.65
C GLY A 121 -20.08 -7.28 -2.55
N THR A 122 -19.85 -7.39 -3.85
CA THR A 122 -20.67 -8.17 -4.78
C THR A 122 -20.18 -9.61 -4.97
N ARG A 123 -19.03 -9.97 -4.37
CA ARG A 123 -18.34 -11.25 -4.56
C ARG A 123 -17.59 -11.68 -3.30
N VAL A 124 -18.24 -11.55 -2.14
CA VAL A 124 -17.61 -11.73 -0.81
C VAL A 124 -16.94 -13.10 -0.68
N ALA A 125 -17.50 -14.16 -1.23
CA ALA A 125 -16.86 -15.49 -1.20
C ALA A 125 -15.51 -15.53 -1.91
N LYS A 126 -15.37 -14.85 -3.09
CA LYS A 126 -14.10 -14.74 -3.80
C LYS A 126 -13.11 -13.84 -3.06
N PHE A 127 -13.60 -12.77 -2.47
CA PHE A 127 -12.78 -11.89 -1.63
C PHE A 127 -12.17 -12.65 -0.45
N LYS A 128 -12.97 -13.45 0.28
CA LYS A 128 -12.49 -14.29 1.39
C LYS A 128 -11.39 -15.24 0.92
N ALA A 129 -11.65 -16.00 -0.14
CA ALA A 129 -10.68 -16.95 -0.70
C ALA A 129 -9.36 -16.25 -1.14
N ALA A 130 -9.45 -15.07 -1.73
CA ALA A 130 -8.27 -14.28 -2.13
C ALA A 130 -7.46 -13.83 -0.91
N CYS A 131 -8.10 -13.29 0.13
CA CYS A 131 -7.42 -12.85 1.35
C CYS A 131 -6.76 -14.03 2.08
N GLU A 132 -7.43 -15.18 2.16
CA GLU A 132 -6.89 -16.41 2.75
C GLU A 132 -5.68 -16.93 1.95
N ALA A 133 -5.75 -16.91 0.62
CA ALA A 133 -4.63 -17.27 -0.25
C ALA A 133 -3.41 -16.34 -0.08
N MET A 134 -3.63 -15.09 0.30
CA MET A 134 -2.57 -14.13 0.65
C MET A 134 -2.04 -14.31 2.08
N GLY A 135 -2.59 -15.22 2.88
CA GLY A 135 -2.22 -15.43 4.28
C GLY A 135 -2.66 -14.30 5.22
N ALA A 136 -3.71 -13.54 4.84
CA ALA A 136 -4.23 -12.46 5.66
C ALA A 136 -4.94 -12.99 6.92
N GLU A 137 -4.81 -12.26 8.02
CA GLU A 137 -5.51 -12.60 9.27
C GLU A 137 -6.96 -12.11 9.24
N THR A 138 -7.89 -12.96 9.64
CA THR A 138 -9.30 -12.58 9.76
C THR A 138 -9.53 -11.62 10.93
N VAL A 139 -10.45 -10.66 10.74
CA VAL A 139 -10.93 -9.75 11.80
C VAL A 139 -12.46 -9.82 11.89
N SER A 140 -13.00 -9.62 13.09
CA SER A 140 -14.40 -9.87 13.42
C SER A 140 -15.36 -8.73 13.07
N HIS A 141 -15.07 -7.94 12.03
CA HIS A 141 -15.91 -6.81 11.61
C HIS A 141 -16.32 -6.95 10.14
N GLY A 142 -17.55 -6.51 9.80
CA GLY A 142 -18.12 -6.67 8.47
C GLY A 142 -18.60 -8.11 8.21
N ASP A 143 -19.06 -8.39 6.99
CA ASP A 143 -19.37 -9.75 6.53
C ASP A 143 -18.09 -10.50 6.16
N ALA A 144 -17.04 -9.75 5.88
CA ALA A 144 -15.67 -10.22 5.73
C ALA A 144 -14.68 -9.12 6.10
N GLY A 145 -13.75 -9.41 7.00
CA GLY A 145 -12.70 -8.51 7.42
C GLY A 145 -11.34 -9.22 7.46
N TYR A 146 -10.29 -8.53 6.97
CA TYR A 146 -8.95 -9.08 6.93
C TYR A 146 -7.89 -8.01 7.26
N ARG A 147 -6.83 -8.45 7.95
CA ARG A 147 -5.63 -7.66 8.27
C ARG A 147 -4.47 -8.09 7.40
N PHE A 148 -3.70 -7.11 6.94
CA PHE A 148 -2.51 -7.28 6.12
C PHE A 148 -1.35 -6.49 6.69
N ASP A 149 -0.16 -7.07 6.66
CA ASP A 149 1.08 -6.31 6.75
C ASP A 149 1.36 -5.69 5.38
N LEU A 150 1.36 -4.36 5.30
CA LEU A 150 1.63 -3.67 4.04
C LEU A 150 3.13 -3.65 3.75
N VAL A 151 3.91 -3.01 4.60
CA VAL A 151 5.35 -2.85 4.50
C VAL A 151 5.92 -2.40 5.85
N GLY A 152 7.03 -2.96 6.30
CA GLY A 152 7.81 -2.45 7.43
C GLY A 152 7.01 -2.16 8.71
N GLY A 153 6.15 -3.07 9.16
CA GLY A 153 5.34 -2.89 10.37
C GLY A 153 4.11 -1.99 10.22
N TYR A 154 3.87 -1.44 9.02
CA TYR A 154 2.66 -0.69 8.70
C TYR A 154 1.55 -1.64 8.25
N GLN A 155 0.44 -1.65 8.97
CA GLN A 155 -0.64 -2.61 8.77
C GLN A 155 -1.93 -1.94 8.27
N MET A 156 -2.71 -2.69 7.51
CA MET A 156 -4.01 -2.27 7.02
C MET A 156 -5.07 -3.32 7.32
N GLN A 157 -6.30 -2.88 7.58
CA GLN A 157 -7.48 -3.74 7.57
C GLN A 157 -8.41 -3.33 6.43
N ILE A 158 -9.04 -4.31 5.82
CA ILE A 158 -10.15 -4.08 4.90
C ILE A 158 -11.38 -4.82 5.42
N LEU A 159 -12.47 -4.09 5.56
CA LEU A 159 -13.77 -4.57 6.02
C LEU A 159 -14.75 -4.43 4.87
N VAL A 160 -15.50 -5.47 4.59
CA VAL A 160 -16.44 -5.52 3.46
C VAL A 160 -17.81 -5.96 3.97
N TRP A 161 -18.85 -5.25 3.54
CA TRP A 161 -20.25 -5.60 3.73
C TRP A 161 -20.86 -5.95 2.37
N GLU A 162 -21.51 -7.09 2.31
CA GLU A 162 -22.21 -7.56 1.11
C GLU A 162 -23.40 -6.66 0.80
N GLY A 163 -23.59 -6.36 -0.48
CA GLY A 163 -24.80 -5.66 -0.91
C GLY A 163 -25.96 -6.64 -1.07
N ASP A 164 -27.17 -6.16 -0.80
CA ASP A 164 -28.42 -6.88 -1.01
C ASP A 164 -29.41 -6.05 -1.84
N ASP A 165 -30.67 -6.46 -1.89
CA ASP A 165 -31.73 -5.77 -2.66
C ASP A 165 -32.11 -4.40 -2.08
N GLU A 166 -31.79 -4.13 -0.80
CA GLU A 166 -32.13 -2.89 -0.10
C GLU A 166 -30.91 -1.95 0.04
N PHE A 167 -29.71 -2.52 0.20
CA PHE A 167 -28.49 -1.75 0.47
C PHE A 167 -27.36 -2.10 -0.50
N PRO A 168 -26.67 -1.07 -1.04
CA PRO A 168 -25.49 -1.30 -1.85
C PRO A 168 -24.35 -1.87 -0.99
N PRO A 169 -23.39 -2.58 -1.60
CA PRO A 169 -22.21 -3.04 -0.91
C PRO A 169 -21.42 -1.88 -0.31
N ASN A 170 -20.75 -2.13 0.81
CA ASN A 170 -19.93 -1.14 1.50
C ASN A 170 -18.54 -1.70 1.82
N ALA A 171 -17.56 -0.83 2.01
CA ALA A 171 -16.24 -1.20 2.47
C ALA A 171 -15.60 -0.10 3.29
N GLN A 172 -14.74 -0.50 4.23
CA GLN A 172 -13.90 0.39 5.01
C GLN A 172 -12.46 -0.11 4.99
N ILE A 173 -11.51 0.81 4.90
CA ILE A 173 -10.10 0.53 5.10
C ILE A 173 -9.64 1.27 6.35
N LEU A 174 -8.99 0.53 7.24
CA LEU A 174 -8.36 1.05 8.44
C LEU A 174 -6.84 0.90 8.30
N TYR A 175 -6.14 1.80 8.91
CA TYR A 175 -4.68 1.89 8.93
C TYR A 175 -4.20 1.79 10.38
N SER A 176 -3.08 1.13 10.64
CA SER A 176 -2.43 1.19 11.94
C SER A 176 -2.06 2.64 12.26
N ASP A 177 -2.11 3.02 13.54
CA ASP A 177 -1.97 4.43 13.97
C ASP A 177 -0.61 5.05 13.63
N ASN A 178 0.43 4.24 13.45
CA ASN A 178 1.75 4.65 13.01
C ASN A 178 1.80 5.10 11.52
N PHE A 179 0.77 4.81 10.73
CA PHE A 179 0.74 5.15 9.29
C PHE A 179 0.94 6.64 9.00
N ALA A 180 0.40 7.50 9.88
CA ALA A 180 0.52 8.94 9.73
C ALA A 180 1.96 9.46 9.92
N ASP A 181 2.80 8.70 10.61
CA ASP A 181 4.20 9.03 10.86
C ASP A 181 5.13 8.63 9.71
N GLY A 182 4.76 7.59 8.96
CA GLY A 182 5.57 7.07 7.86
C GLY A 182 5.09 7.46 6.47
N PHE A 183 3.82 7.87 6.32
CA PHE A 183 3.21 8.07 5.01
C PHE A 183 2.35 9.33 4.94
N ALA A 184 2.55 10.15 3.90
CA ALA A 184 1.70 11.29 3.59
C ALA A 184 0.28 10.86 3.18
N ALA A 185 -0.66 11.80 3.11
CA ALA A 185 -2.04 11.52 2.74
C ALA A 185 -2.16 10.86 1.35
N GLU A 186 -1.34 11.29 0.40
CA GLU A 186 -1.30 10.73 -0.95
C GLU A 186 -0.83 9.27 -0.95
N ASP A 187 0.21 8.93 -0.18
CA ASP A 187 0.70 7.56 -0.06
C ASP A 187 -0.33 6.63 0.55
N ARG A 188 -1.13 7.13 1.50
CA ARG A 188 -2.22 6.35 2.10
C ARG A 188 -3.32 6.03 1.09
N VAL A 189 -3.60 6.94 0.14
CA VAL A 189 -4.49 6.66 -0.99
C VAL A 189 -3.89 5.58 -1.89
N VAL A 190 -2.60 5.71 -2.23
CA VAL A 190 -1.88 4.73 -3.05
C VAL A 190 -1.81 3.36 -2.35
N ALA A 191 -1.56 3.32 -1.03
CA ALA A 191 -1.60 2.09 -0.24
C ALA A 191 -2.96 1.38 -0.33
N GLY A 192 -4.06 2.13 -0.25
CA GLY A 192 -5.41 1.59 -0.48
C GLY A 192 -5.60 1.00 -1.87
N ASP A 193 -5.13 1.70 -2.91
CA ASP A 193 -5.17 1.21 -4.29
C ASP A 193 -4.32 -0.06 -4.48
N ILE A 194 -3.14 -0.12 -3.87
CA ILE A 194 -2.24 -1.28 -3.91
C ILE A 194 -2.94 -2.48 -3.26
N LEU A 195 -3.48 -2.32 -2.05
CA LEU A 195 -4.20 -3.37 -1.34
C LEU A 195 -5.34 -3.94 -2.19
N ILE A 196 -6.22 -3.08 -2.70
CA ILE A 196 -7.37 -3.50 -3.54
C ILE A 196 -6.88 -4.22 -4.80
N SER A 197 -5.87 -3.68 -5.48
CA SER A 197 -5.37 -4.26 -6.73
C SER A 197 -4.70 -5.60 -6.51
N THR A 198 -3.97 -5.75 -5.39
CA THR A 198 -3.32 -7.01 -5.03
C THR A 198 -4.35 -8.08 -4.70
N ILE A 199 -5.33 -7.80 -3.82
CA ILE A 199 -6.41 -8.76 -3.50
C ILE A 199 -7.16 -9.17 -4.76
N LYS A 200 -7.51 -8.20 -5.64
CA LYS A 200 -8.18 -8.48 -6.91
C LYS A 200 -7.37 -9.40 -7.82
N GLY A 201 -6.05 -9.33 -7.75
CA GLY A 201 -5.16 -10.22 -8.51
C GLY A 201 -5.25 -11.70 -8.10
N PHE A 202 -5.71 -11.98 -6.88
CA PHE A 202 -5.93 -13.33 -6.34
C PHE A 202 -7.38 -13.83 -6.54
N MET A 203 -8.30 -13.02 -7.04
CA MET A 203 -9.71 -13.40 -7.29
C MET A 203 -9.92 -14.07 -8.65
#